data_a68d9ea6f6111d23c40ea638bc0bda59
#
_entry.id   a68d9ea6f6111d23c40ea638bc0bda59
#
_cell.length_a   1.000
_cell.length_b   1.000
_cell.length_c   1.000
_cell.angle_alpha   90.00
_cell.angle_beta   90.00
_cell.angle_gamma   90.00
#
_symmetry.space_group_name_H-M   'P 1'
#
loop_
_entity.id
_entity.type
_entity.pdbx_description
1 polymer ?
#
loop_
_entity_poly.entity_id
_entity_poly.type
_entity_poly.pdbx_seq_one_letter_code
_entity_poly.pdbx_strand_id
1 'polypeptide(L)'
;QGIPEILKNISQPILPDLNLGWTNRSKTMHFQYYSDVIQNFSRVFEIDTWLLEPLFENCGEIDFKTKQGETCLIDHASKLFYAIEEKYSQYNINEKPYIMIKADSGTYGMGIMLINRIEDIKKINRKQRSKMIKTKGGIKLNRVILQEGIYSNEKFNPNYKVAEPVIYSFGNNLVGGFYRVHESKNNSENLNSPGMTFYPIPF
;
A
#
# COMPACT_ATOMS: atom_id res chain seq x y z
N GLN A 1 -0.55 11.92 13.29
CA GLN A 1 -0.82 11.12 14.50
C GLN A 1 0.45 11.24 15.34
N GLY A 2 0.35 11.52 16.62
CA GLY A 2 1.49 11.59 17.52
C GLY A 2 1.61 10.31 18.34
N ILE A 3 2.67 10.23 19.14
CA ILE A 3 2.82 9.16 20.13
C ILE A 3 1.70 9.30 21.17
N PRO A 4 0.92 8.25 21.47
CA PRO A 4 -0.07 8.28 22.53
C PRO A 4 0.55 8.70 23.87
N GLU A 5 -0.11 9.57 24.59
CA GLU A 5 0.42 10.13 25.84
C GLU A 5 0.79 9.07 26.87
N ILE A 6 -0.03 8.01 26.95
CA ILE A 6 0.21 6.87 27.84
C ILE A 6 1.57 6.17 27.58
N LEU A 7 2.08 6.24 26.36
CA LEU A 7 3.33 5.58 25.98
C LEU A 7 4.57 6.45 26.22
N LYS A 8 4.42 7.75 26.48
CA LYS A 8 5.55 8.67 26.62
C LYS A 8 6.35 8.47 27.92
N ASN A 9 5.72 7.96 28.95
CA ASN A 9 6.28 7.88 30.30
C ASN A 9 6.43 6.44 30.83
N ILE A 10 6.44 5.45 29.94
CA ILE A 10 6.68 4.06 30.34
C ILE A 10 8.16 3.73 30.36
N SER A 11 8.57 2.91 31.32
CA SER A 11 9.97 2.46 31.47
C SER A 11 10.30 1.19 30.69
N GLN A 12 9.27 0.52 30.15
CA GLN A 12 9.44 -0.72 29.39
C GLN A 12 10.03 -0.42 28.02
N PRO A 13 10.95 -1.26 27.51
CA PRO A 13 11.44 -1.15 26.15
C PRO A 13 10.31 -1.38 25.15
N ILE A 14 10.21 -0.49 24.17
CA ILE A 14 9.23 -0.60 23.06
C ILE A 14 9.99 -0.82 21.78
N LEU A 15 9.65 -1.88 21.05
CA LEU A 15 10.24 -2.22 19.76
C LEU A 15 9.13 -2.33 18.69
N PRO A 16 9.28 -1.63 17.57
CA PRO A 16 10.27 -0.59 17.29
C PRO A 16 10.09 0.63 18.20
N ASP A 17 11.11 1.48 18.28
CA ASP A 17 11.02 2.76 19.02
C ASP A 17 9.74 3.53 18.64
N LEU A 18 9.16 4.25 19.59
CA LEU A 18 7.90 4.97 19.42
C LEU A 18 7.91 5.94 18.22
N ASN A 19 9.05 6.52 17.91
CA ASN A 19 9.20 7.41 16.77
C ASN A 19 9.20 6.67 15.44
N LEU A 20 9.56 5.38 15.44
CA LEU A 20 9.56 4.48 14.29
C LEU A 20 8.28 3.65 14.20
N GLY A 21 7.43 3.71 15.21
CA GLY A 21 6.21 2.93 15.30
C GLY A 21 5.12 3.33 14.29
N TRP A 22 4.15 2.47 14.13
CA TRP A 22 3.05 2.63 13.18
C TRP A 22 2.23 3.92 13.35
N THR A 23 2.23 4.52 14.56
CA THR A 23 1.51 5.77 14.85
C THR A 23 2.08 6.99 14.13
N ASN A 24 3.39 6.97 13.85
CA ASN A 24 4.11 8.05 13.17
C ASN A 24 4.45 7.71 11.72
N ARG A 25 4.16 6.49 11.27
CA ARG A 25 4.54 6.03 9.94
C ARG A 25 3.81 6.79 8.84
N SER A 26 4.58 7.46 7.96
CA SER A 26 4.15 7.93 6.65
C SER A 26 4.59 6.89 5.60
N LYS A 27 3.67 6.51 4.71
CA LYS A 27 4.00 5.59 3.61
C LYS A 27 4.96 6.24 2.63
N THR A 28 4.74 7.51 2.32
CA THR A 28 5.63 8.29 1.44
C THR A 28 7.05 8.30 1.96
N MET A 29 7.27 8.67 3.24
CA MET A 29 8.61 8.65 3.83
C MET A 29 9.22 7.24 3.83
N HIS A 30 8.42 6.22 4.15
CA HIS A 30 8.90 4.85 4.10
C HIS A 30 9.43 4.47 2.73
N PHE A 31 8.66 4.72 1.67
CA PHE A 31 9.08 4.40 0.30
C PHE A 31 10.26 5.25 -0.16
N GLN A 32 10.34 6.52 0.23
CA GLN A 32 11.51 7.36 -0.08
C GLN A 32 12.80 6.77 0.50
N TYR A 33 12.81 6.44 1.80
CA TYR A 33 13.98 5.81 2.43
C TYR A 33 14.27 4.40 1.86
N TYR A 34 13.22 3.65 1.55
CA TYR A 34 13.37 2.34 0.93
C TYR A 34 14.00 2.45 -0.45
N SER A 35 13.56 3.42 -1.28
CA SER A 35 14.15 3.69 -2.58
C SER A 35 15.66 3.98 -2.51
N ASP A 36 16.09 4.78 -1.54
CA ASP A 36 17.52 5.07 -1.35
C ASP A 36 18.33 3.79 -1.10
N VAL A 37 17.80 2.90 -0.27
CA VAL A 37 18.44 1.60 0.02
C VAL A 37 18.44 0.69 -1.22
N ILE A 38 17.30 0.58 -1.89
CA ILE A 38 17.12 -0.29 -3.06
C ILE A 38 17.99 0.17 -4.23
N GLN A 39 18.11 1.47 -4.50
CA GLN A 39 18.99 1.98 -5.52
C GLN A 39 20.46 1.57 -5.31
N ASN A 40 20.94 1.64 -4.07
CA ASN A 40 22.29 1.20 -3.74
C ASN A 40 22.45 -0.32 -3.91
N PHE A 41 21.47 -1.10 -3.44
CA PHE A 41 21.45 -2.56 -3.58
C PHE A 41 21.43 -2.95 -5.08
N SER A 42 20.53 -2.39 -5.86
CA SER A 42 20.35 -2.65 -7.28
C SER A 42 21.61 -2.37 -8.10
N ARG A 43 22.34 -1.30 -7.74
CA ARG A 43 23.62 -0.97 -8.38
C ARG A 43 24.69 -2.02 -8.13
N VAL A 44 24.74 -2.56 -6.90
CA VAL A 44 25.74 -3.58 -6.53
C VAL A 44 25.45 -4.92 -7.20
N PHE A 45 24.18 -5.29 -7.31
CA PHE A 45 23.75 -6.60 -7.82
C PHE A 45 23.29 -6.56 -9.29
N GLU A 46 23.34 -5.41 -9.95
CA GLU A 46 22.89 -5.19 -11.34
C GLU A 46 21.44 -5.66 -11.57
N ILE A 47 20.56 -5.40 -10.60
CA ILE A 47 19.13 -5.73 -10.64
C ILE A 47 18.32 -4.47 -10.89
N ASP A 48 17.30 -4.54 -11.75
CA ASP A 48 16.36 -3.42 -11.92
C ASP A 48 15.63 -3.15 -10.59
N THR A 49 15.66 -1.90 -10.13
CA THR A 49 15.00 -1.45 -8.90
C THR A 49 13.52 -1.80 -8.87
N TRP A 50 12.85 -1.77 -10.03
CA TRP A 50 11.43 -2.09 -10.14
C TRP A 50 11.07 -3.52 -9.72
N LEU A 51 11.99 -4.48 -9.80
CA LEU A 51 11.78 -5.85 -9.31
C LEU A 51 11.74 -5.95 -7.77
N LEU A 52 12.19 -4.91 -7.09
CA LEU A 52 12.33 -4.88 -5.63
C LEU A 52 11.41 -3.84 -4.99
N GLU A 53 10.95 -2.86 -5.76
CA GLU A 53 10.17 -1.74 -5.27
C GLU A 53 9.07 -1.37 -6.28
N PRO A 54 7.80 -1.26 -5.85
CA PRO A 54 6.75 -0.77 -6.73
C PRO A 54 6.93 0.71 -7.03
N LEU A 55 6.57 1.15 -8.22
CA LEU A 55 6.53 2.56 -8.57
C LEU A 55 5.51 3.29 -7.70
N PHE A 56 5.84 4.51 -7.29
CA PHE A 56 4.94 5.34 -6.51
C PHE A 56 5.11 6.83 -6.81
N GLU A 57 4.05 7.58 -6.57
CA GLU A 57 3.99 9.03 -6.63
C GLU A 57 3.39 9.60 -5.36
N ASN A 58 3.88 10.75 -4.94
CA ASN A 58 3.35 11.45 -3.78
C ASN A 58 2.52 12.64 -4.25
N CYS A 59 1.26 12.64 -3.89
CA CYS A 59 0.41 13.81 -4.08
C CYS A 59 0.19 14.49 -2.73
N GLY A 60 0.52 15.77 -2.65
CA GLY A 60 0.46 16.59 -1.43
C GLY A 60 -0.94 16.61 -0.79
N GLU A 61 -1.39 17.77 -0.36
CA GLU A 61 -2.70 17.87 0.29
C GLU A 61 -3.86 17.70 -0.70
N ILE A 62 -4.72 16.72 -0.40
CA ILE A 62 -5.93 16.41 -1.15
C ILE A 62 -7.15 16.52 -0.25
N ASP A 63 -8.14 17.26 -0.67
CA ASP A 63 -9.46 17.21 -0.06
C ASP A 63 -10.49 16.57 -1.02
N PHE A 64 -10.77 15.30 -0.81
CA PHE A 64 -11.75 14.56 -1.60
C PHE A 64 -13.18 15.11 -1.49
N LYS A 65 -13.49 15.93 -0.48
CA LYS A 65 -14.81 16.54 -0.32
C LYS A 65 -14.98 17.76 -1.22
N THR A 66 -13.98 18.63 -1.25
CA THR A 66 -13.97 19.87 -2.02
C THR A 66 -13.37 19.73 -3.41
N LYS A 67 -12.76 18.57 -3.70
CA LYS A 67 -11.97 18.26 -4.90
C LYS A 67 -10.67 19.09 -5.00
N GLN A 68 -10.23 19.72 -3.94
CA GLN A 68 -8.94 20.38 -3.90
C GLN A 68 -7.83 19.36 -4.14
N GLY A 69 -6.90 19.65 -5.04
CA GLY A 69 -5.80 18.75 -5.41
C GLY A 69 -6.18 17.68 -6.45
N GLU A 70 -7.42 17.62 -6.98
CA GLU A 70 -7.83 16.62 -7.98
C GLU A 70 -6.96 16.68 -9.25
N THR A 71 -6.60 17.86 -9.73
CA THR A 71 -5.72 18.03 -10.90
C THR A 71 -4.34 17.44 -10.63
N CYS A 72 -3.74 17.77 -9.49
CA CYS A 72 -2.45 17.20 -9.07
C CYS A 72 -2.52 15.66 -9.00
N LEU A 73 -3.61 15.11 -8.46
CA LEU A 73 -3.83 13.67 -8.39
C LEU A 73 -3.89 13.02 -9.77
N ILE A 74 -4.56 13.66 -10.73
CA ILE A 74 -4.67 13.21 -12.11
C ILE A 74 -3.29 13.24 -12.79
N ASP A 75 -2.53 14.31 -12.62
CA ASP A 75 -1.21 14.46 -13.23
C ASP A 75 -0.23 13.39 -12.73
N HIS A 76 -0.18 13.18 -11.41
CA HIS A 76 0.65 12.13 -10.81
C HIS A 76 0.20 10.72 -11.19
N ALA A 77 -1.11 10.47 -11.24
CA ALA A 77 -1.63 9.19 -11.70
C ALA A 77 -1.28 8.93 -13.17
N SER A 78 -1.35 9.96 -14.04
CA SER A 78 -1.00 9.83 -15.46
C SER A 78 0.49 9.47 -15.64
N LYS A 79 1.37 10.15 -14.90
CA LYS A 79 2.80 9.83 -14.91
C LYS A 79 3.07 8.40 -14.43
N LEU A 80 2.41 8.00 -13.35
CA LEU A 80 2.59 6.68 -12.78
C LEU A 80 2.08 5.58 -13.72
N PHE A 81 0.91 5.74 -14.35
CA PHE A 81 0.42 4.80 -15.36
C PHE A 81 1.40 4.65 -16.52
N TYR A 82 1.90 5.76 -17.05
CA TYR A 82 2.87 5.73 -18.13
C TYR A 82 4.14 4.95 -17.73
N ALA A 83 4.69 5.22 -16.56
CA ALA A 83 5.88 4.52 -16.06
C ALA A 83 5.65 3.02 -15.84
N ILE A 84 4.45 2.62 -15.37
CA ILE A 84 4.08 1.20 -15.21
C ILE A 84 3.95 0.54 -16.60
N GLU A 85 3.33 1.19 -17.57
CA GLU A 85 3.18 0.68 -18.94
C GLU A 85 4.55 0.47 -19.60
N GLU A 86 5.51 1.36 -19.39
CA GLU A 86 6.90 1.19 -19.88
C GLU A 86 7.54 -0.05 -19.26
N LYS A 87 7.39 -0.25 -17.93
CA LYS A 87 7.90 -1.46 -17.24
C LYS A 87 7.23 -2.73 -17.74
N TYR A 88 5.90 -2.71 -17.88
CA TYR A 88 5.16 -3.86 -18.39
C TYR A 88 5.58 -4.23 -19.82
N SER A 89 5.82 -3.22 -20.67
CA SER A 89 6.39 -3.44 -22.01
C SER A 89 7.80 -4.04 -21.95
N GLN A 90 8.67 -3.49 -21.09
CA GLN A 90 10.05 -3.96 -20.91
C GLN A 90 10.11 -5.44 -20.49
N TYR A 91 9.20 -5.85 -19.62
CA TYR A 91 9.16 -7.21 -19.05
C TYR A 91 8.15 -8.15 -19.73
N ASN A 92 7.55 -7.73 -20.86
CA ASN A 92 6.55 -8.51 -21.61
C ASN A 92 5.34 -8.93 -20.73
N ILE A 93 4.88 -8.04 -19.86
CA ILE A 93 3.71 -8.29 -19.01
C ILE A 93 2.45 -7.87 -19.77
N ASN A 94 1.52 -8.82 -19.97
CA ASN A 94 0.28 -8.59 -20.70
C ASN A 94 -0.90 -8.12 -19.83
N GLU A 95 -0.69 -7.95 -18.53
CA GLU A 95 -1.70 -7.46 -17.61
C GLU A 95 -1.97 -5.97 -17.81
N LYS A 96 -3.15 -5.51 -17.41
CA LYS A 96 -3.46 -4.09 -17.43
C LYS A 96 -2.93 -3.41 -16.17
N PRO A 97 -2.19 -2.31 -16.26
CA PRO A 97 -1.74 -1.60 -15.09
C PRO A 97 -2.92 -1.06 -14.27
N TYR A 98 -2.75 -0.99 -12.97
CA TYR A 98 -3.67 -0.32 -12.07
C TYR A 98 -2.90 0.39 -10.95
N ILE A 99 -3.53 1.36 -10.32
CA ILE A 99 -2.93 2.17 -9.26
C ILE A 99 -3.77 2.05 -7.99
N MET A 100 -3.10 2.00 -6.86
CA MET A 100 -3.69 2.09 -5.53
C MET A 100 -3.46 3.49 -4.96
N ILE A 101 -4.53 4.27 -4.78
CA ILE A 101 -4.46 5.50 -4.01
C ILE A 101 -4.67 5.13 -2.54
N LYS A 102 -3.69 5.43 -1.70
CA LYS A 102 -3.69 5.08 -0.28
C LYS A 102 -3.52 6.35 0.55
N ALA A 103 -4.23 6.42 1.67
CA ALA A 103 -3.91 7.44 2.67
C ALA A 103 -2.45 7.28 3.12
N ASP A 104 -1.71 8.38 3.15
CA ASP A 104 -0.27 8.37 3.48
C ASP A 104 -0.02 7.86 4.90
N SER A 105 -0.90 8.19 5.83
CA SER A 105 -0.89 7.68 7.20
C SER A 105 -2.07 6.73 7.46
N GLY A 106 -2.02 5.99 8.56
CA GLY A 106 -3.07 5.05 8.96
C GLY A 106 -2.78 3.60 8.55
N THR A 107 -3.61 2.69 9.08
CA THR A 107 -3.44 1.24 9.01
C THR A 107 -4.76 0.55 8.64
N TYR A 108 -4.79 -0.78 8.65
CA TYR A 108 -5.98 -1.62 8.48
C TYR A 108 -6.68 -1.51 7.11
N GLY A 109 -5.97 -1.11 6.05
CA GLY A 109 -6.56 -1.02 4.71
C GLY A 109 -7.60 0.10 4.55
N MET A 110 -7.67 1.04 5.49
CA MET A 110 -8.56 2.19 5.39
C MET A 110 -7.98 3.27 4.48
N GLY A 111 -8.85 3.98 3.77
CA GLY A 111 -8.41 5.00 2.83
C GLY A 111 -7.63 4.43 1.65
N ILE A 112 -8.10 3.30 1.10
CA ILE A 112 -7.55 2.69 -0.12
C ILE A 112 -8.60 2.73 -1.22
N MET A 113 -8.16 3.13 -2.41
CA MET A 113 -8.98 3.15 -3.61
C MET A 113 -8.17 2.61 -4.78
N LEU A 114 -8.75 1.69 -5.54
CA LEU A 114 -8.18 1.13 -6.75
C LEU A 114 -8.62 1.97 -7.95
N ILE A 115 -7.70 2.29 -8.84
CA ILE A 115 -7.88 3.05 -10.07
C ILE A 115 -7.33 2.23 -11.23
N ASN A 116 -8.19 1.91 -12.19
CA ASN A 116 -7.80 1.17 -13.40
C ASN A 116 -7.49 2.11 -14.58
N ARG A 117 -7.95 3.35 -14.51
CA ARG A 117 -7.77 4.38 -15.54
C ARG A 117 -7.99 5.77 -14.94
N ILE A 118 -7.45 6.78 -15.57
CA ILE A 118 -7.51 8.17 -15.09
C ILE A 118 -8.94 8.67 -14.88
N GLU A 119 -9.89 8.24 -15.75
CA GLU A 119 -11.29 8.65 -15.65
C GLU A 119 -11.96 8.22 -14.35
N ASP A 120 -11.44 7.18 -13.68
CA ASP A 120 -11.98 6.70 -12.42
C ASP A 120 -11.81 7.74 -11.31
N ILE A 121 -10.72 8.55 -11.35
CA ILE A 121 -10.50 9.66 -10.41
C ILE A 121 -11.62 10.70 -10.52
N LYS A 122 -11.99 11.07 -11.75
CA LYS A 122 -13.06 12.05 -12.01
C LYS A 122 -14.44 11.55 -11.59
N LYS A 123 -14.64 10.23 -11.58
CA LYS A 123 -15.91 9.57 -11.27
C LYS A 123 -16.04 9.12 -9.81
N ILE A 124 -15.11 9.50 -8.93
CA ILE A 124 -15.15 9.14 -7.50
C ILE A 124 -16.49 9.58 -6.90
N ASN A 125 -17.29 8.64 -6.45
CA ASN A 125 -18.59 8.91 -5.86
C ASN A 125 -18.48 9.32 -4.38
N ARG A 126 -19.63 9.78 -3.80
CA ARG A 126 -19.68 10.23 -2.39
C ARG A 126 -19.23 9.16 -1.40
N LYS A 127 -19.58 7.90 -1.63
CA LYS A 127 -19.21 6.76 -0.74
C LYS A 127 -17.71 6.52 -0.77
N GLN A 128 -17.09 6.54 -1.94
CA GLN A 128 -15.65 6.40 -2.12
C GLN A 128 -14.91 7.57 -1.47
N ARG A 129 -15.35 8.82 -1.71
CA ARG A 129 -14.79 10.01 -1.04
C ARG A 129 -14.86 9.89 0.48
N SER A 130 -16.00 9.46 1.02
CA SER A 130 -16.15 9.28 2.47
C SER A 130 -15.21 8.23 3.04
N LYS A 131 -14.89 7.17 2.29
CA LYS A 131 -13.90 6.16 2.70
C LYS A 131 -12.48 6.73 2.75
N MET A 132 -12.14 7.63 1.83
CA MET A 132 -10.81 8.25 1.77
C MET A 132 -10.59 9.30 2.87
N ILE A 133 -11.65 9.90 3.41
CA ILE A 133 -11.56 10.96 4.41
C ILE A 133 -11.52 10.43 5.85
N LYS A 134 -12.12 9.27 6.12
CA LYS A 134 -12.28 8.75 7.48
C LYS A 134 -11.18 7.77 7.84
N THR A 135 -10.47 8.05 8.93
CA THR A 135 -9.66 7.06 9.65
C THR A 135 -10.42 6.47 10.84
N LYS A 136 -9.94 5.34 11.34
CA LYS A 136 -10.33 4.82 12.65
C LYS A 136 -9.77 5.79 13.72
N GLY A 137 -10.60 6.66 14.27
CA GLY A 137 -10.18 7.72 15.19
C GLY A 137 -10.53 9.15 14.75
N GLY A 138 -11.24 9.32 13.61
CA GLY A 138 -11.80 10.61 13.19
C GLY A 138 -10.79 11.62 12.62
N ILE A 139 -9.53 11.22 12.44
CA ILE A 139 -8.50 12.10 11.90
C ILE A 139 -8.75 12.32 10.40
N LYS A 140 -8.79 13.58 9.97
CA LYS A 140 -8.93 13.94 8.57
C LYS A 140 -7.66 13.56 7.82
N LEU A 141 -7.80 12.72 6.81
CA LEU A 141 -6.73 12.38 5.89
C LEU A 141 -6.68 13.42 4.79
N ASN A 142 -5.53 14.06 4.64
CA ASN A 142 -5.30 15.10 3.64
C ASN A 142 -4.07 14.82 2.75
N ARG A 143 -3.38 13.71 2.98
CA ARG A 143 -2.23 13.30 2.16
C ARG A 143 -2.44 11.88 1.64
N VAL A 144 -2.05 11.66 0.40
CA VAL A 144 -2.14 10.36 -0.26
C VAL A 144 -0.83 10.03 -0.97
N ILE A 145 -0.56 8.74 -1.05
CA ILE A 145 0.43 8.15 -1.94
C ILE A 145 -0.32 7.38 -3.03
N LEU A 146 0.12 7.54 -4.26
CA LEU A 146 -0.26 6.69 -5.38
C LEU A 146 0.82 5.63 -5.54
N GLN A 147 0.41 4.40 -5.63
CA GLN A 147 1.33 3.27 -5.71
C GLN A 147 0.88 2.34 -6.83
N GLU A 148 1.85 1.83 -7.58
CA GLU A 148 1.63 0.74 -8.51
C GLU A 148 0.86 -0.40 -7.84
N GLY A 149 -0.14 -0.91 -8.52
CA GLY A 149 -0.85 -2.11 -8.12
C GLY A 149 -0.12 -3.34 -8.63
N ILE A 150 0.14 -4.29 -7.74
CA ILE A 150 0.84 -5.52 -8.06
C ILE A 150 -0.15 -6.68 -8.04
N TYR A 151 -0.21 -7.45 -9.11
CA TYR A 151 -1.02 -8.64 -9.19
C TYR A 151 -0.42 -9.76 -8.34
N SER A 152 -1.23 -10.29 -7.42
CA SER A 152 -0.84 -11.45 -6.61
C SER A 152 -1.03 -12.73 -7.41
N ASN A 153 0.04 -13.51 -7.57
CA ASN A 153 0.01 -14.80 -8.25
C ASN A 153 0.00 -15.99 -7.27
N GLU A 154 0.22 -15.73 -5.98
CA GLU A 154 0.23 -16.75 -4.95
C GLU A 154 -1.17 -17.35 -4.77
N LYS A 155 -1.24 -18.68 -4.58
CA LYS A 155 -2.49 -19.43 -4.35
C LYS A 155 -2.29 -20.39 -3.18
N PHE A 156 -3.26 -20.43 -2.28
CA PHE A 156 -3.22 -21.37 -1.16
C PHE A 156 -3.42 -22.81 -1.63
N ASN A 157 -4.41 -23.01 -2.52
CA ASN A 157 -4.65 -24.27 -3.21
C ASN A 157 -5.37 -23.97 -4.55
N PRO A 158 -5.58 -24.97 -5.44
CA PRO A 158 -6.21 -24.76 -6.74
C PRO A 158 -7.62 -24.15 -6.70
N ASN A 159 -8.33 -24.29 -5.57
CA ASN A 159 -9.70 -23.80 -5.42
C ASN A 159 -9.75 -22.29 -5.09
N TYR A 160 -8.65 -21.69 -4.59
CA TYR A 160 -8.57 -20.27 -4.29
C TYR A 160 -7.91 -19.52 -5.44
N LYS A 161 -8.54 -18.41 -5.81
CA LYS A 161 -8.02 -17.56 -6.90
C LYS A 161 -6.72 -16.88 -6.54
N VAL A 162 -6.59 -16.45 -5.27
CA VAL A 162 -5.42 -15.73 -4.79
C VAL A 162 -5.27 -15.90 -3.27
N ALA A 163 -4.02 -15.86 -2.80
CA ALA A 163 -3.67 -15.85 -1.38
C ALA A 163 -2.57 -14.83 -1.12
N GLU A 164 -2.52 -14.29 0.08
CA GLU A 164 -1.41 -13.45 0.57
C GLU A 164 -0.71 -14.17 1.72
N PRO A 165 0.58 -14.51 1.59
CA PRO A 165 1.36 -14.97 2.74
C PRO A 165 1.61 -13.80 3.69
N VAL A 166 1.30 -13.99 4.96
CA VAL A 166 1.59 -13.05 6.05
C VAL A 166 2.58 -13.70 6.98
N ILE A 167 3.76 -13.13 7.06
CA ILE A 167 4.87 -13.64 7.86
C ILE A 167 5.10 -12.72 9.05
N TYR A 168 5.25 -13.31 10.22
CA TYR A 168 5.63 -12.62 11.45
C TYR A 168 7.09 -12.85 11.78
N SER A 169 7.79 -11.78 12.07
CA SER A 169 9.15 -11.83 12.58
C SER A 169 9.28 -11.01 13.86
N PHE A 170 10.17 -11.42 14.74
CA PHE A 170 10.59 -10.64 15.89
C PHE A 170 12.12 -10.45 15.81
N GLY A 171 12.54 -9.21 15.56
CA GLY A 171 13.90 -8.92 15.12
C GLY A 171 14.19 -9.68 13.82
N ASN A 172 15.27 -10.48 13.82
CA ASN A 172 15.67 -11.29 12.68
C ASN A 172 15.13 -12.74 12.73
N ASN A 173 14.27 -13.05 13.70
CA ASN A 173 13.75 -14.40 13.87
C ASN A 173 12.34 -14.49 13.27
N LEU A 174 12.13 -15.50 12.43
CA LEU A 174 10.84 -15.89 11.94
C LEU A 174 10.05 -16.57 13.06
N VAL A 175 8.84 -16.07 13.39
CA VAL A 175 8.04 -16.62 14.49
C VAL A 175 6.76 -17.30 14.04
N GLY A 176 6.35 -17.12 12.79
CA GLY A 176 5.19 -17.80 12.25
C GLY A 176 4.58 -17.08 11.05
N GLY A 177 3.50 -17.64 10.50
CA GLY A 177 2.77 -17.04 9.40
C GLY A 177 1.46 -17.73 9.08
N PHE A 178 0.71 -17.11 8.19
CA PHE A 178 -0.53 -17.65 7.65
C PHE A 178 -0.77 -17.14 6.23
N TYR A 179 -1.56 -17.88 5.48
CA TYR A 179 -2.15 -17.40 4.24
C TYR A 179 -3.45 -16.68 4.56
N ARG A 180 -3.60 -15.46 4.03
CA ARG A 180 -4.88 -14.77 3.95
C ARG A 180 -5.49 -15.07 2.60
N VAL A 181 -6.69 -15.62 2.58
CA VAL A 181 -7.41 -15.98 1.36
C VAL A 181 -8.80 -15.37 1.36
N HIS A 182 -9.39 -15.19 0.18
CA HIS A 182 -10.74 -14.67 0.03
C HIS A 182 -11.41 -15.28 -1.20
N GLU A 183 -12.53 -15.98 -1.02
CA GLU A 183 -13.19 -16.72 -2.09
C GLU A 183 -13.71 -15.85 -3.23
N SER A 184 -14.19 -14.64 -2.92
CA SER A 184 -14.82 -13.75 -3.90
C SER A 184 -13.90 -12.65 -4.44
N LYS A 185 -12.64 -12.60 -4.01
CA LYS A 185 -11.68 -11.59 -4.45
C LYS A 185 -10.76 -12.13 -5.55
N ASN A 186 -10.28 -11.22 -6.39
CA ASN A 186 -9.31 -11.51 -7.43
C ASN A 186 -7.90 -11.02 -7.03
N ASN A 187 -6.94 -11.24 -7.89
CA ASN A 187 -5.52 -10.97 -7.65
C ASN A 187 -5.11 -9.48 -7.65
N SER A 188 -6.01 -8.55 -7.97
CA SER A 188 -5.79 -7.11 -7.87
C SER A 188 -6.51 -6.46 -6.68
N GLU A 189 -7.34 -7.22 -5.96
CA GLU A 189 -8.16 -6.71 -4.88
C GLU A 189 -7.52 -6.90 -3.51
N ASN A 190 -7.85 -6.02 -2.58
CA ASN A 190 -7.39 -6.13 -1.19
C ASN A 190 -8.08 -7.32 -0.49
N LEU A 191 -7.32 -8.36 -0.17
CA LEU A 191 -7.80 -9.54 0.55
C LEU A 191 -8.07 -9.26 2.04
N ASN A 192 -7.49 -8.20 2.61
CA ASN A 192 -7.77 -7.78 3.99
C ASN A 192 -9.12 -7.07 4.07
N SER A 193 -10.19 -7.83 3.93
CA SER A 193 -11.56 -7.35 3.88
C SER A 193 -12.53 -8.37 4.50
N PRO A 194 -13.77 -7.99 4.87
CA PRO A 194 -14.76 -8.92 5.41
C PRO A 194 -14.99 -10.11 4.49
N GLY A 195 -14.98 -11.32 5.04
CA GLY A 195 -15.06 -12.59 4.30
C GLY A 195 -13.71 -13.27 4.03
N MET A 196 -12.61 -12.67 4.48
CA MET A 196 -11.31 -13.33 4.48
C MET A 196 -11.26 -14.49 5.47
N THR A 197 -10.46 -15.50 5.12
CA THR A 197 -10.12 -16.64 5.98
C THR A 197 -8.61 -16.78 6.10
N PHE A 198 -8.16 -17.48 7.14
CA PHE A 198 -6.75 -17.64 7.45
C PHE A 198 -6.41 -19.12 7.49
N TYR A 199 -5.27 -19.47 6.88
CA TYR A 199 -4.73 -20.83 6.89
C TYR A 199 -3.27 -20.77 7.34
N PRO A 200 -2.82 -21.68 8.23
CA PRO A 200 -1.45 -21.67 8.71
C PRO A 200 -0.45 -21.95 7.57
N ILE A 201 0.70 -21.29 7.63
CA ILE A 201 1.87 -21.65 6.82
C ILE A 201 2.68 -22.63 7.66
N PRO A 202 2.95 -23.86 7.20
CA PRO A 202 3.87 -24.77 7.86
C PRO A 202 5.30 -24.22 7.73
N PHE A 203 6.03 -24.23 8.82
CA PHE A 203 7.46 -23.89 8.89
C PHE A 203 8.26 -25.11 9.29
#